data_a58ae3ad2e776f130851a20a6be71b07
#
_entry.id   a58ae3ad2e776f130851a20a6be71b07
#
_cell.length_a   1.000
_cell.length_b   1.000
_cell.length_c   1.000
_cell.angle_alpha   90.00
_cell.angle_beta   90.00
_cell.angle_gamma   90.00
#
_symmetry.space_group_name_H-M   'P 1'
#
loop_
_entity.id
_entity.type
_entity.pdbx_description
1 polymer ?
#
loop_
_entity_poly.entity_id
_entity_poly.type
_entity_poly.pdbx_seq_one_letter_code
_entity_poly.pdbx_strand_id
1 'polypeptide(L)'
;MKPNNFNWMVAQLAHLAWGAYLPFLFARVHFWHPFMLTLLFTGFKEALESLGCAPWEDKQTWFSSGIDFLFFVLGCSLTALLFGNIM
;
A
#
# COMPACT_ATOMS: atom_id res chain seq x y z
N MET A 1 -9.80 -11.10 -11.32
CA MET A 1 -10.01 -12.28 -10.46
C MET A 1 -11.10 -11.97 -9.44
N LYS A 2 -11.98 -12.92 -9.19
CA LYS A 2 -13.04 -12.74 -8.21
C LYS A 2 -12.69 -13.57 -6.97
N PRO A 3 -12.03 -12.97 -5.97
CA PRO A 3 -11.57 -13.72 -4.81
C PRO A 3 -12.74 -14.15 -3.95
N ASN A 4 -12.58 -15.29 -3.29
CA ASN A 4 -13.47 -15.66 -2.21
C ASN A 4 -13.09 -14.85 -0.96
N ASN A 5 -13.87 -14.98 0.11
CA ASN A 5 -13.65 -14.17 1.32
C ASN A 5 -12.26 -14.40 1.92
N PHE A 6 -11.77 -15.64 1.89
CA PHE A 6 -10.45 -15.95 2.43
C PHE A 6 -9.34 -15.30 1.60
N ASN A 7 -9.42 -15.43 0.27
CA ASN A 7 -8.41 -14.82 -0.61
C ASN A 7 -8.42 -13.31 -0.51
N TRP A 8 -9.60 -12.72 -0.36
CA TRP A 8 -9.72 -11.28 -0.19
C TRP A 8 -9.03 -10.84 1.11
N MET A 9 -9.28 -11.56 2.21
CA MET A 9 -8.66 -11.24 3.50
C MET A 9 -7.14 -11.33 3.44
N VAL A 10 -6.62 -12.39 2.81
CA VAL A 10 -5.17 -12.56 2.66
C VAL A 10 -4.58 -11.40 1.85
N ALA A 11 -5.25 -11.01 0.77
CA ALA A 11 -4.79 -9.90 -0.04
C ALA A 11 -4.75 -8.59 0.75
N GLN A 12 -5.78 -8.33 1.56
CA GLN A 12 -5.83 -7.11 2.36
C GLN A 12 -4.78 -7.11 3.47
N LEU A 13 -4.56 -8.26 4.10
CA LEU A 13 -3.48 -8.37 5.09
C LEU A 13 -2.11 -8.15 4.45
N ALA A 14 -1.92 -8.61 3.21
CA ALA A 14 -0.69 -8.36 2.48
C ALA A 14 -0.50 -6.86 2.22
N HIS A 15 -1.56 -6.15 1.84
CA HIS A 15 -1.48 -4.70 1.64
C HIS A 15 -1.11 -3.98 2.93
N LEU A 16 -1.71 -4.39 4.04
CA LEU A 16 -1.40 -3.81 5.34
C LEU A 16 0.06 -4.07 5.72
N ALA A 17 0.53 -5.31 5.53
CA ALA A 17 1.90 -5.68 5.83
C ALA A 17 2.90 -4.87 4.98
N TRP A 18 2.63 -4.70 3.69
CA TRP A 18 3.47 -3.89 2.82
C TRP A 18 3.45 -2.42 3.23
N GLY A 19 2.29 -1.89 3.58
CA GLY A 19 2.18 -0.52 4.05
C GLY A 19 2.98 -0.29 5.31
N ALA A 20 3.04 -1.28 6.20
CA ALA A 20 3.85 -1.20 7.41
C ALA A 20 5.35 -1.33 7.13
N TYR A 21 5.71 -2.11 6.12
CA TYR A 21 7.11 -2.42 5.80
C TYR A 21 7.78 -1.34 4.95
N LEU A 22 7.06 -0.78 3.98
CA LEU A 22 7.65 0.15 3.01
C LEU A 22 8.34 1.36 3.65
N PRO A 23 7.83 1.95 4.75
CA PRO A 23 8.56 3.05 5.38
C PRO A 23 9.96 2.67 5.83
N PHE A 24 10.18 1.42 6.24
CA PHE A 24 11.52 0.97 6.61
C PHE A 24 12.45 0.92 5.41
N LEU A 25 11.95 0.52 4.24
CA LEU A 25 12.72 0.56 3.01
C LEU A 25 13.03 2.00 2.59
N PHE A 26 12.03 2.86 2.62
CA PHE A 26 12.20 4.25 2.19
C PHE A 26 12.98 5.08 3.19
N ALA A 27 13.11 4.61 4.43
CA ALA A 27 13.94 5.29 5.42
C ALA A 27 15.42 5.36 5.00
N ARG A 28 15.84 4.50 4.09
CA ARG A 28 17.21 4.51 3.55
C ARG A 28 17.40 5.53 2.43
N VAL A 29 16.30 6.10 1.95
CA VAL A 29 16.34 7.11 0.91
C VAL A 29 16.35 8.49 1.58
N HIS A 30 17.42 9.25 1.41
CA HIS A 30 17.58 10.55 2.06
C HIS A 30 16.94 11.68 1.27
N PHE A 31 16.08 11.34 0.35
CA PHE A 31 15.48 12.27 -0.58
C PHE A 31 14.18 12.88 -0.02
N TRP A 32 13.37 12.08 0.70
CA TRP A 32 12.11 12.56 1.24
C TRP A 32 11.69 11.69 2.42
N HIS A 33 10.64 12.15 3.12
CA HIS A 33 10.15 11.43 4.29
C HIS A 33 9.61 10.04 3.91
N PRO A 34 10.00 8.99 4.64
CA PRO A 34 9.62 7.62 4.26
C PRO A 34 8.12 7.37 4.25
N PHE A 35 7.36 8.00 5.15
CA PHE A 35 5.90 7.79 5.16
C PHE A 35 5.25 8.43 3.94
N MET A 36 5.73 9.60 3.53
CA MET A 36 5.23 10.26 2.33
C MET A 36 5.56 9.45 1.08
N LEU A 37 6.77 8.91 1.00
CA LEU A 37 7.17 8.07 -0.13
C LEU A 37 6.31 6.81 -0.20
N THR A 38 6.01 6.21 0.95
CA THR A 38 5.13 5.04 1.01
C THR A 38 3.74 5.36 0.46
N LEU A 39 3.16 6.47 0.90
CA LEU A 39 1.82 6.86 0.46
C LEU A 39 1.79 7.19 -1.03
N LEU A 40 2.78 7.89 -1.53
CA LEU A 40 2.87 8.21 -2.95
C LEU A 40 3.06 6.96 -3.80
N PHE A 41 3.95 6.07 -3.37
CA PHE A 41 4.21 4.84 -4.12
C PHE A 41 2.96 3.96 -4.18
N THR A 42 2.32 3.72 -3.05
CA THR A 42 1.14 2.86 -3.00
C THR A 42 -0.05 3.49 -3.72
N GLY A 43 -0.22 4.80 -3.58
CA GLY A 43 -1.29 5.52 -4.29
C GLY A 43 -1.11 5.46 -5.79
N PHE A 44 0.11 5.65 -6.26
CA PHE A 44 0.41 5.58 -7.68
C PHE A 44 0.18 4.15 -8.21
N LYS A 45 0.61 3.15 -7.45
CA LYS A 45 0.39 1.75 -7.81
C LYS A 45 -1.10 1.44 -7.98
N GLU A 46 -1.93 1.86 -7.02
CA GLU A 46 -3.37 1.60 -7.08
C GLU A 46 -4.03 2.37 -8.23
N ALA A 47 -3.57 3.58 -8.49
CA ALA A 47 -4.08 4.36 -9.61
C ALA A 47 -3.80 3.67 -10.95
N LEU A 48 -2.59 3.15 -11.13
CA LEU A 48 -2.25 2.41 -12.35
C LEU A 48 -3.14 1.19 -12.54
N GLU A 49 -3.42 0.47 -11.46
CA GLU A 49 -4.28 -0.70 -11.52
C GLU A 49 -5.72 -0.33 -11.89
N SER A 50 -6.21 0.79 -11.37
CA SER A 50 -7.55 1.27 -11.70
C SER A 50 -7.67 1.77 -13.14
N LEU A 51 -6.60 2.32 -13.68
CA LEU A 51 -6.57 2.79 -15.06
C LEU A 51 -6.37 1.66 -16.07
N GLY A 52 -6.03 0.46 -15.58
CA GLY A 52 -5.76 -0.67 -16.46
C GLY A 52 -4.39 -0.62 -17.10
N CYS A 53 -3.47 0.17 -16.56
CA CYS A 53 -2.13 0.33 -17.10
C CYS A 53 -1.10 -0.57 -16.44
N ALA A 54 -1.50 -1.32 -15.40
CA ALA A 54 -0.59 -2.18 -14.66
C ALA A 54 -0.46 -3.53 -15.36
N PRO A 55 0.75 -3.94 -15.77
CA PRO A 55 0.94 -5.24 -16.42
C PRO A 55 0.88 -6.42 -15.46
N TRP A 56 0.96 -6.17 -14.16
CA TRP A 56 1.00 -7.24 -13.13
C TRP A 56 -0.38 -7.60 -12.61
N GLU A 57 -1.43 -6.88 -13.02
CA GLU A 57 -2.76 -7.04 -12.45
C GLU A 57 -3.82 -6.71 -13.48
N ASP A 58 -4.98 -7.36 -13.40
CA ASP A 58 -6.14 -6.99 -14.20
C ASP A 58 -6.65 -5.63 -13.73
N LYS A 59 -7.34 -4.93 -14.63
CA LYS A 59 -7.91 -3.63 -14.29
C LYS A 59 -8.86 -3.76 -13.11
N GLN A 60 -8.66 -2.93 -12.10
CA GLN A 60 -9.48 -2.90 -10.91
C GLN A 60 -10.45 -1.72 -10.96
N THR A 61 -11.53 -1.81 -10.16
CA THR A 61 -12.41 -0.68 -9.97
C THR A 61 -11.75 0.30 -9.01
N TRP A 62 -12.16 1.56 -9.12
CA TRP A 62 -11.64 2.58 -8.20
C TRP A 62 -12.01 2.27 -6.74
N PHE A 63 -13.17 1.63 -6.54
CA PHE A 63 -13.57 1.22 -5.19
C PHE A 63 -12.62 0.17 -4.62
N SER A 64 -12.27 -0.85 -5.39
CA SER A 64 -11.30 -1.88 -4.95
C SER A 64 -9.93 -1.28 -4.67
N SER A 65 -9.46 -0.42 -5.57
CA SER A 65 -8.17 0.25 -5.38
C SER A 65 -8.18 1.14 -4.15
N GLY A 66 -9.30 1.82 -3.89
CA GLY A 66 -9.43 2.64 -2.70
C GLY A 66 -9.33 1.84 -1.41
N ILE A 67 -9.95 0.65 -1.37
CA ILE A 67 -9.85 -0.23 -0.23
C ILE A 67 -8.41 -0.72 -0.05
N ASP A 68 -7.75 -1.12 -1.13
CA ASP A 68 -6.36 -1.57 -1.08
C ASP A 68 -5.45 -0.46 -0.56
N PHE A 69 -5.65 0.76 -1.04
CA PHE A 69 -4.88 1.91 -0.58
C PHE A 69 -5.12 2.19 0.90
N LEU A 70 -6.36 2.03 1.36
CA LEU A 70 -6.70 2.23 2.77
C LEU A 70 -5.90 1.29 3.66
N PHE A 71 -5.73 0.02 3.25
CA PHE A 71 -4.93 -0.93 4.03
C PHE A 71 -3.45 -0.57 4.01
N PHE A 72 -2.93 -0.04 2.89
CA PHE A 72 -1.58 0.50 2.88
C PHE A 72 -1.44 1.65 3.88
N VAL A 73 -2.40 2.55 3.93
CA VAL A 73 -2.40 3.68 4.86
C VAL A 73 -2.45 3.20 6.29
N LEU A 74 -3.28 2.18 6.58
CA LEU A 74 -3.36 1.61 7.93
C LEU A 74 -2.02 1.03 8.36
N GLY A 75 -1.36 0.26 7.49
CA GLY A 75 -0.04 -0.30 7.80
C GLY A 75 0.99 0.78 8.02
N CYS A 76 1.00 1.79 7.17
CA CYS A 76 1.90 2.93 7.30
C CYS A 76 1.67 3.67 8.62
N SER A 77 0.41 3.84 9.01
CA SER A 77 0.05 4.50 10.27
C SER A 77 0.50 3.70 11.48
N LEU A 78 0.39 2.37 11.42
CA LEU A 78 0.89 1.52 12.50
C LEU A 78 2.39 1.71 12.69
N THR A 79 3.14 1.72 11.59
CA THR A 79 4.58 1.94 11.65
C THR A 79 4.90 3.32 12.20
N ALA A 80 4.14 4.34 11.82
CA ALA A 80 4.35 5.68 12.32
C ALA A 80 4.11 5.76 13.83
N LEU A 81 3.08 5.08 14.33
CA LEU A 81 2.79 5.07 15.76
C LEU A 81 3.84 4.33 16.56
N LEU A 82 4.32 3.20 16.05
CA LEU A 82 5.24 2.34 16.79
C LEU A 82 6.70 2.73 16.61
N PHE A 83 7.08 3.23 15.44
CA PHE A 83 8.48 3.45 15.10
C PHE A 83 8.76 4.85 14.54
N GLY A 84 7.81 5.75 14.62
CA GLY A 84 7.97 7.08 14.03
C GLY A 84 9.13 7.86 14.60
N ASN A 85 9.50 7.61 15.87
CA ASN A 85 10.61 8.28 16.52
C ASN A 85 11.98 7.79 16.02
N ILE A 86 12.01 6.66 15.37
CA ILE A 86 13.26 6.04 14.89
C ILE A 86 13.56 6.48 13.46
N MET A 87 12.54 6.84 12.72
CA MET A 87 12.65 7.27 11.32
C MET A 87 12.80 8.83 11.18
#